data_b5b24fbfa6c66bd4ba2dd5163d4fe9ef
#
_entry.id   b5b24fbfa6c66bd4ba2dd5163d4fe9ef
#
_cell.length_a   1.000
_cell.length_b   1.000
_cell.length_c   1.000
_cell.angle_alpha   90.00
_cell.angle_beta   90.00
_cell.angle_gamma   90.00
#
_symmetry.space_group_name_H-M   'P 1'
#
loop_
_entity.id
_entity.type
_entity.pdbx_description
1 polymer ?
#
loop_
_entity_poly.entity_id
_entity_poly.type
_entity_poly.pdbx_seq_one_letter_code
_entity_poly.pdbx_strand_id
1 'polypeptide(L)' 'MDVLDLDAALTRLAAFDSRKCQLAELRFFGGLSLDEAAEALGISTATADRDWQTARAWLLKELRATP' A
#
# COMPACT_ATOMS: atom_id res chain seq x y z
N MET A 1 10.54 -6.12 -11.33
CA MET A 1 10.26 -6.02 -9.88
C MET A 1 9.84 -7.39 -9.38
N ASP A 2 10.51 -7.87 -8.35
CA ASP A 2 10.23 -9.17 -7.75
C ASP A 2 9.14 -9.03 -6.69
N VAL A 3 8.26 -10.03 -6.59
CA VAL A 3 7.23 -10.09 -5.54
C VAL A 3 7.87 -10.07 -4.15
N LEU A 4 9.03 -10.70 -3.99
CA LEU A 4 9.75 -10.70 -2.71
C LEU A 4 10.23 -9.30 -2.32
N ASP A 5 10.62 -8.47 -3.30
CA ASP A 5 11.02 -7.08 -3.05
C ASP A 5 9.82 -6.26 -2.61
N LEU A 6 8.66 -6.48 -3.23
CA LEU A 6 7.42 -5.80 -2.84
C LEU A 6 7.01 -6.22 -1.43
N ASP A 7 7.07 -7.51 -1.12
CA ASP A 7 6.72 -8.01 0.21
C ASP A 7 7.62 -7.39 1.29
N ALA A 8 8.92 -7.33 1.04
CA ALA A 8 9.86 -6.72 1.99
C ALA A 8 9.57 -5.23 2.17
N ALA A 9 9.24 -4.53 1.08
CA ALA A 9 8.89 -3.10 1.15
C ALA A 9 7.60 -2.90 1.95
N LEU A 10 6.60 -3.75 1.74
CA LEU A 10 5.34 -3.70 2.48
C LEU A 10 5.55 -3.96 3.97
N THR A 11 6.44 -4.88 4.32
CA THR A 11 6.78 -5.15 5.71
C THR A 11 7.38 -3.91 6.38
N ARG A 12 8.26 -3.19 5.67
CA ARG A 12 8.82 -1.94 6.18
C ARG A 12 7.75 -0.85 6.30
N LEU A 13 6.84 -0.79 5.33
CA LEU A 13 5.74 0.16 5.37
C LEU A 13 4.81 -0.12 6.56
N ALA A 14 4.55 -1.38 6.87
CA ALA A 14 3.72 -1.77 8.01
C ALA A 14 4.28 -1.25 9.34
N ALA A 15 5.59 -1.29 9.49
CA ALA A 15 6.25 -0.77 10.69
C ALA A 15 6.13 0.75 10.81
N PHE A 16 6.02 1.43 9.67
CA PHE A 16 5.90 2.88 9.57
C PHE A 16 4.44 3.33 9.66
N ASP A 17 3.55 2.67 8.92
CA ASP A 17 2.12 3.00 8.87
C ASP A 17 1.33 1.77 8.46
N SER A 18 0.73 1.09 9.45
CA SER A 18 0.03 -0.17 9.21
C SER A 18 -1.19 -0.03 8.30
N ARG A 19 -1.93 1.09 8.40
CA ARG A 19 -3.11 1.31 7.55
C ARG A 19 -2.72 1.44 6.07
N LYS A 20 -1.65 2.17 5.80
CA LYS A 20 -1.15 2.31 4.42
C LYS A 20 -0.67 0.97 3.86
N CYS A 21 -0.05 0.15 4.71
CA CYS A 21 0.35 -1.18 4.33
C CYS A 21 -0.86 -2.06 4.00
N GLN A 22 -1.88 -2.05 4.86
CA GLN A 22 -3.11 -2.81 4.64
C GLN A 22 -3.79 -2.38 3.34
N LEU A 23 -3.86 -1.08 3.08
CA LEU A 23 -4.43 -0.56 1.84
C LEU A 23 -3.66 -1.06 0.63
N ALA A 24 -2.34 -1.01 0.68
CA ALA A 24 -1.50 -1.48 -0.41
C ALA A 24 -1.67 -2.99 -0.64
N GLU A 25 -1.74 -3.77 0.43
CA GLU A 25 -1.96 -5.22 0.33
C GLU A 25 -3.31 -5.55 -0.32
N LEU A 26 -4.37 -4.85 0.05
CA LEU A 26 -5.68 -5.05 -0.54
C LEU A 26 -5.68 -4.73 -2.04
N ARG A 27 -4.91 -3.72 -2.44
CA ARG A 27 -4.80 -3.33 -3.85
C ARG A 27 -3.93 -4.29 -4.65
N PHE A 28 -2.75 -4.66 -4.13
CA PHE A 28 -1.78 -5.46 -4.88
C PHE A 28 -2.12 -6.95 -4.83
N PHE A 29 -2.52 -7.47 -3.69
CA PHE A 29 -2.75 -8.90 -3.52
C PHE A 29 -4.23 -9.27 -3.50
N GLY A 30 -5.06 -8.39 -2.95
CA GLY A 30 -6.50 -8.62 -2.87
C GLY A 30 -7.25 -8.30 -4.16
N GLY A 31 -6.64 -7.53 -5.06
CA GLY A 31 -7.28 -7.14 -6.31
C GLY A 31 -8.46 -6.20 -6.14
N LEU A 32 -8.58 -5.54 -4.99
CA LEU A 32 -9.70 -4.64 -4.71
C LEU A 32 -9.50 -3.28 -5.39
N SER A 33 -10.61 -2.65 -5.77
CA SER A 33 -10.60 -1.26 -6.18
C SER A 33 -10.32 -0.39 -4.96
N LEU A 34 -9.99 0.88 -5.20
CA LEU A 34 -9.76 1.82 -4.11
C LEU A 34 -11.01 1.97 -3.24
N ASP A 35 -12.20 2.04 -3.86
CA ASP A 35 -13.46 2.14 -3.12
C ASP A 35 -13.72 0.90 -2.27
N GLU A 36 -13.45 -0.28 -2.82
CA GLU A 36 -13.60 -1.54 -2.09
C GLU A 36 -12.63 -1.63 -0.92
N ALA A 37 -11.39 -1.21 -1.13
CA ALA A 37 -10.38 -1.21 -0.09
C ALA A 37 -10.74 -0.22 1.02
N ALA A 38 -11.24 0.96 0.66
CA ALA A 38 -11.70 1.95 1.64
C ALA A 38 -12.80 1.39 2.51
N GLU A 39 -13.78 0.72 1.90
CA GLU A 39 -14.88 0.09 2.62
C GLU A 39 -14.37 -0.99 3.58
N ALA A 40 -13.46 -1.83 3.10
CA ALA A 40 -12.88 -2.90 3.91
C ALA A 40 -12.14 -2.35 5.13
N LEU A 41 -11.51 -1.19 4.99
CA LEU A 41 -10.75 -0.56 6.09
C LEU A 41 -11.58 0.37 6.95
N GLY A 42 -12.84 0.62 6.58
CA GLY A 42 -13.72 1.51 7.32
C GLY A 42 -13.30 2.98 7.24
N ILE A 43 -12.71 3.40 6.13
CA ILE A 43 -12.30 4.78 5.90
C ILE A 43 -13.02 5.35 4.68
N SER A 44 -13.05 6.68 4.58
CA SER A 44 -13.65 7.34 3.42
C SER A 44 -12.81 7.12 2.16
N THR A 45 -13.44 7.21 1.00
CA THR A 45 -12.73 7.13 -0.28
C THR A 45 -11.67 8.22 -0.40
N ALA A 46 -11.97 9.43 0.09
CA ALA A 46 -11.02 10.54 0.06
C ALA A 46 -9.77 10.23 0.89
N THR A 47 -9.95 9.65 2.08
CA THR A 47 -8.84 9.23 2.93
C THR A 47 -8.05 8.10 2.26
N ALA A 48 -8.75 7.14 1.69
CA ALA A 48 -8.10 6.01 1.00
C ALA A 48 -7.27 6.50 -0.19
N ASP A 49 -7.80 7.46 -0.97
CA ASP A 49 -7.08 8.01 -2.11
C ASP A 49 -5.78 8.69 -1.66
N ARG A 50 -5.85 9.49 -0.62
CA ARG A 50 -4.69 10.17 -0.07
C ARG A 50 -3.66 9.18 0.45
N ASP A 51 -4.11 8.20 1.22
CA ASP A 51 -3.23 7.16 1.77
C ASP A 51 -2.59 6.34 0.65
N TRP A 52 -3.36 6.03 -0.40
CA TRP A 52 -2.87 5.26 -1.53
C TRP A 52 -1.78 6.00 -2.29
N GLN A 53 -1.98 7.29 -2.54
CA GLN A 53 -0.98 8.10 -3.24
C GLN A 53 0.33 8.14 -2.45
N THR A 54 0.24 8.32 -1.13
CA THR A 54 1.41 8.35 -0.25
C THR A 54 2.10 6.98 -0.21
N ALA A 55 1.32 5.92 -0.03
CA ALA A 55 1.85 4.55 0.03
C ALA A 55 2.53 4.17 -1.28
N ARG A 56 1.89 4.47 -2.40
CA ARG A 56 2.42 4.19 -3.73
C ARG A 56 3.74 4.91 -3.97
N ALA A 57 3.79 6.19 -3.65
CA ALA A 57 5.01 6.98 -3.81
C ALA A 57 6.15 6.44 -2.94
N TRP A 58 5.84 6.09 -1.70
CA TRP A 58 6.81 5.53 -0.77
C TRP A 58 7.34 4.18 -1.28
N LEU A 59 6.44 3.31 -1.75
CA LEU A 59 6.82 2.00 -2.27
C LEU A 59 7.69 2.10 -3.51
N LEU A 60 7.35 3.01 -4.44
CA LEU A 60 8.14 3.22 -5.65
C LEU A 60 9.55 3.68 -5.30
N LYS A 61 9.67 4.60 -4.36
CA LYS A 61 10.96 5.08 -3.90
C LYS A 61 11.78 3.96 -3.26
N GLU A 62 11.14 3.17 -2.43
CA GLU A 62 11.78 2.05 -1.75
C GLU A 62 12.28 0.99 -2.73
N LEU A 63 11.46 0.66 -3.72
CA LEU A 63 11.82 -0.34 -4.73
C LEU A 63 12.93 0.15 -5.66
N ARG A 64 13.00 1.46 -5.93
CA ARG A 64 14.09 2.05 -6.71
C ARG A 64 15.41 2.03 -5.97
N ALA A 65 15.38 2.10 -4.64
CA ALA A 65 16.59 2.08 -3.82
C ALA A 65 17.17 0.68 -3.70
N THR A 66 16.40 -0.36 -4.07
CA THR A 66 16.87 -1.75 -4.03
C THR A 66 17.76 -2.03 -5.24
N PRO A 67 19.01 -2.49 -5.04
CA PRO A 67 19.93 -2.82 -6.13
C PRO A 67 19.41 -3.92 -7.03
#